data_628950f457dc722a6bf2d25f26b64b93
#
_entry.id   628950f457dc722a6bf2d25f26b64b93
#
_cell.length_a   1.000
_cell.length_b   1.000
_cell.length_c   1.000
_cell.angle_alpha   90.00
_cell.angle_beta   90.00
_cell.angle_gamma   90.00
#
_symmetry.space_group_name_H-M   'P 1'
#
loop_
_entity.id
_entity.type
_entity.pdbx_description
1 polymer ?
#
loop_
_entity_poly.entity_id
_entity_poly.type
_entity_poly.pdbx_seq_one_letter_code
_entity_poly.pdbx_strand_id
1 'polypeptide(L)'
;MTTWDLIIALFYHVDEQLHNLPKHPEAHLWPSEVVTLGLLHALKGVGNRAFHRWLTRDYRPLFPCLPERTRLFRLFKTHQDWTRAFLAAPTVLGVIDTYGIELIHPIREGRSPQQIGRKGLSNHRWIVGGKLCLLLN
;
A
#
# COMPACT_ATOMS: atom_id res chain seq x y z
N MET A 1 -8.78 -5.27 -15.27
CA MET A 1 -7.52 -4.53 -14.94
C MET A 1 -6.54 -5.51 -14.30
N THR A 2 -5.37 -5.64 -14.89
CA THR A 2 -4.29 -6.44 -14.33
C THR A 2 -3.45 -5.61 -13.35
N THR A 3 -2.59 -6.25 -12.58
CA THR A 3 -1.64 -5.53 -11.71
C THR A 3 -0.65 -4.68 -12.55
N TRP A 4 -0.31 -5.12 -13.76
CA TRP A 4 0.48 -4.35 -14.71
C TRP A 4 -0.22 -3.04 -15.07
N ASP A 5 -1.49 -3.12 -15.45
CA ASP A 5 -2.28 -1.95 -15.82
C ASP A 5 -2.42 -0.97 -14.65
N LEU A 6 -2.61 -1.51 -13.43
CA LEU A 6 -2.67 -0.69 -12.22
C LEU A 6 -1.36 0.05 -11.97
N ILE A 7 -0.22 -0.62 -12.09
CA ILE A 7 1.10 0.01 -11.89
C ILE A 7 1.34 1.10 -12.91
N ILE A 8 1.02 0.84 -14.18
CA ILE A 8 1.17 1.82 -15.25
C ILE A 8 0.26 3.03 -15.04
N ALA A 9 -1.02 2.80 -14.73
CA ALA A 9 -1.98 3.87 -14.47
C ALA A 9 -1.56 4.73 -13.26
N LEU A 10 -1.09 4.09 -12.19
CA LEU A 10 -0.58 4.79 -11.01
C LEU A 10 0.65 5.63 -11.35
N PHE A 11 1.58 5.07 -12.11
CA PHE A 11 2.77 5.81 -12.55
C PHE A 11 2.40 7.05 -13.37
N TYR A 12 1.50 6.93 -14.33
CA TYR A 12 1.04 8.06 -15.11
C TYR A 12 0.43 9.16 -14.24
N HIS A 13 -0.44 8.79 -13.32
CA HIS A 13 -1.07 9.74 -12.40
C HIS A 13 -0.03 10.48 -11.52
N VAL A 14 0.96 9.76 -11.03
CA VAL A 14 2.06 10.33 -10.25
C VAL A 14 2.94 11.23 -11.11
N ASP A 15 3.28 10.78 -12.31
CA ASP A 15 4.17 11.50 -13.21
C ASP A 15 3.59 12.81 -13.71
N GLU A 16 2.28 12.88 -13.95
CA GLU A 16 1.58 14.13 -14.28
C GLU A 16 1.83 15.25 -13.26
N GLN A 17 1.98 14.89 -11.99
CA GLN A 17 2.22 15.84 -10.91
C GLN A 17 3.70 16.10 -10.63
N LEU A 18 4.57 15.13 -10.91
CA LEU A 18 6.00 15.16 -10.56
C LEU A 18 6.95 15.31 -11.75
N HIS A 19 6.45 15.41 -12.98
CA HIS A 19 7.30 15.48 -14.18
C HIS A 19 8.29 16.67 -14.18
N ASN A 20 7.98 17.74 -13.44
CA ASN A 20 8.84 18.91 -13.32
C ASN A 20 10.02 18.72 -12.35
N LEU A 21 10.03 17.66 -11.55
CA LEU A 21 11.12 17.38 -10.63
C LEU A 21 12.30 16.76 -11.39
N PRO A 22 13.49 17.37 -11.32
CA PRO A 22 14.66 16.83 -11.99
C PRO A 22 15.15 15.56 -11.29
N LYS A 23 15.64 14.63 -12.07
CA LYS A 23 16.36 13.48 -11.55
C LYS A 23 17.78 13.89 -11.17
N HIS A 24 18.21 13.55 -9.94
CA HIS A 24 19.61 13.73 -9.55
C HIS A 24 20.53 12.88 -10.45
N PRO A 25 21.69 13.39 -10.90
CA PRO A 25 22.57 12.68 -11.81
C PRO A 25 22.99 11.28 -11.34
N GLU A 26 23.14 11.09 -10.02
CA GLU A 26 23.52 9.81 -9.40
C GLU A 26 22.30 8.94 -9.01
N ALA A 27 21.08 9.41 -9.25
CA ALA A 27 19.89 8.64 -8.91
C ALA A 27 19.62 7.54 -9.94
N HIS A 28 19.24 6.37 -9.46
CA HIS A 28 18.81 5.27 -10.31
C HIS A 28 17.34 5.38 -10.72
N LEU A 29 16.52 5.97 -9.86
CA LEU A 29 15.09 6.12 -10.06
C LEU A 29 14.70 7.59 -10.25
N TRP A 30 13.71 7.82 -11.09
CA TRP A 30 13.03 9.10 -11.19
C TRP A 30 12.16 9.35 -9.96
N PRO A 31 11.88 10.63 -9.58
CA PRO A 31 10.94 10.94 -8.51
C PRO A 31 9.60 10.24 -8.65
N SER A 32 9.04 10.21 -9.86
CA SER A 32 7.78 9.52 -10.16
C SER A 32 7.84 8.02 -9.87
N GLU A 33 8.95 7.36 -10.18
CA GLU A 33 9.16 5.95 -9.87
C GLU A 33 9.24 5.69 -8.36
N VAL A 34 9.95 6.53 -7.63
CA VAL A 34 10.07 6.43 -6.16
C VAL A 34 8.71 6.54 -5.49
N VAL A 35 7.91 7.53 -5.88
CA VAL A 35 6.57 7.74 -5.32
C VAL A 35 5.63 6.60 -5.71
N THR A 36 5.65 6.18 -6.96
CA THR A 36 4.83 5.05 -7.44
C THR A 36 5.12 3.78 -6.64
N LEU A 37 6.40 3.45 -6.45
CA LEU A 37 6.80 2.28 -5.66
C LEU A 37 6.43 2.42 -4.18
N GLY A 38 6.53 3.61 -3.61
CA GLY A 38 6.11 3.89 -2.23
C GLY A 38 4.60 3.70 -2.04
N LEU A 39 3.80 4.20 -2.97
CA LEU A 39 2.33 4.00 -2.97
C LEU A 39 1.96 2.53 -3.15
N LEU A 40 2.62 1.81 -4.06
CA LEU A 40 2.41 0.37 -4.26
C LEU A 40 2.75 -0.43 -3.00
N HIS A 41 3.82 -0.07 -2.30
CA HIS A 41 4.17 -0.72 -1.04
C HIS A 41 3.07 -0.55 0.01
N ALA A 42 2.53 0.66 0.15
CA ALA A 42 1.43 0.96 1.05
C ALA A 42 0.15 0.19 0.66
N LEU A 43 -0.21 0.18 -0.62
CA LEU A 43 -1.39 -0.54 -1.12
C LEU A 43 -1.28 -2.05 -0.94
N LYS A 44 -0.10 -2.61 -1.15
CA LYS A 44 0.12 -4.05 -1.01
C LYS A 44 0.14 -4.51 0.45
N GLY A 45 0.53 -3.65 1.38
CA GLY A 45 0.49 -3.93 2.81
C GLY A 45 1.37 -5.09 3.29
N VAL A 46 2.47 -5.38 2.59
CA VAL A 46 3.42 -6.45 2.95
C VAL A 46 4.74 -5.88 3.45
N GLY A 47 5.52 -6.70 4.15
CA GLY A 47 6.84 -6.28 4.64
C GLY A 47 7.85 -6.02 3.52
N ASN A 48 8.89 -5.27 3.83
CA ASN A 48 9.89 -4.77 2.88
C ASN A 48 10.55 -5.88 2.03
N ARG A 49 10.88 -7.00 2.66
CA ARG A 49 11.52 -8.14 1.96
C ARG A 49 10.56 -8.77 0.95
N ALA A 50 9.31 -8.98 1.35
CA ALA A 50 8.29 -9.57 0.50
C ALA A 50 7.96 -8.67 -0.69
N PHE A 51 7.85 -7.36 -0.44
CA PHE A 51 7.60 -6.37 -1.47
C PHE A 51 8.72 -6.30 -2.51
N HIS A 52 9.97 -6.19 -2.07
CA HIS A 52 11.11 -6.14 -2.98
C HIS A 52 11.26 -7.42 -3.82
N ARG A 53 11.02 -8.59 -3.20
CA ARG A 53 11.03 -9.87 -3.90
C ARG A 53 9.94 -9.93 -4.98
N TRP A 54 8.74 -9.47 -4.65
CA TRP A 54 7.61 -9.41 -5.57
C TRP A 54 7.90 -8.50 -6.77
N LEU A 55 8.45 -7.30 -6.55
CA LEU A 55 8.87 -6.40 -7.63
C LEU A 55 9.94 -7.03 -8.52
N THR A 56 10.96 -7.61 -7.92
CA THR A 56 12.10 -8.18 -8.64
C THR A 56 11.68 -9.38 -9.49
N ARG A 57 10.78 -10.20 -8.97
CA ARG A 57 10.33 -11.41 -9.65
C ARG A 57 9.34 -11.10 -10.78
N ASP A 58 8.35 -10.26 -10.52
CA ASP A 58 7.16 -10.15 -11.37
C ASP A 58 7.13 -8.85 -12.19
N TYR A 59 7.77 -7.78 -11.72
CA TYR A 59 7.63 -6.43 -12.30
C TYR A 59 8.95 -5.73 -12.61
N ARG A 60 10.04 -6.45 -12.63
CA ARG A 60 11.35 -5.88 -12.97
C ARG A 60 11.39 -5.18 -14.33
N PRO A 61 10.69 -5.65 -15.38
CA PRO A 61 10.65 -4.94 -16.66
C PRO A 61 10.06 -3.52 -16.59
N LEU A 62 9.16 -3.26 -15.63
CA LEU A 62 8.61 -1.91 -15.42
C LEU A 62 9.60 -1.00 -14.69
N PHE A 63 10.51 -1.58 -13.90
CA PHE A 63 11.50 -0.84 -13.10
C PHE A 63 12.91 -1.40 -13.34
N PRO A 64 13.48 -1.18 -14.53
CA PRO A 64 14.77 -1.79 -14.91
C PRO A 64 15.93 -1.34 -14.03
N CYS A 65 15.84 -0.13 -13.46
CA CYS A 65 16.85 0.44 -12.58
C CYS A 65 16.50 0.28 -11.09
N LEU A 66 15.70 -0.73 -10.74
CA LEU A 66 15.31 -1.00 -9.36
C LEU A 66 16.55 -1.21 -8.48
N PRO A 67 16.73 -0.39 -7.42
CA PRO A 67 17.88 -0.52 -6.53
C PRO A 67 17.72 -1.69 -5.57
N GLU A 68 18.79 -1.98 -4.83
CA GLU A 68 18.78 -2.93 -3.73
C GLU A 68 17.71 -2.56 -2.68
N ARG A 69 17.18 -3.57 -2.01
CA ARG A 69 16.11 -3.42 -0.99
C ARG A 69 16.38 -2.31 0.01
N THR A 70 17.53 -2.33 0.66
CA THR A 70 17.87 -1.35 1.71
C THR A 70 17.89 0.07 1.17
N ARG A 71 18.43 0.25 -0.03
CA ARG A 71 18.48 1.55 -0.69
C ARG A 71 17.08 2.03 -1.09
N LEU A 72 16.24 1.14 -1.61
CA LEU A 72 14.87 1.47 -2.00
C LEU A 72 14.07 2.03 -0.82
N PHE A 73 14.07 1.33 0.32
CA PHE A 73 13.32 1.76 1.50
C PHE A 73 13.91 3.01 2.17
N ARG A 74 15.21 3.22 2.03
CA ARG A 74 15.83 4.49 2.43
C ARG A 74 15.34 5.65 1.56
N LEU A 75 15.21 5.45 0.25
CA LEU A 75 14.64 6.44 -0.66
C LEU A 75 13.19 6.78 -0.30
N PHE A 76 12.36 5.80 0.03
CA PHE A 76 10.98 6.06 0.48
C PHE A 76 10.95 6.96 1.72
N LYS A 77 11.83 6.71 2.68
CA LYS A 77 11.93 7.51 3.90
C LYS A 77 12.45 8.93 3.62
N THR A 78 13.47 9.05 2.79
CA THR A 78 14.07 10.34 2.46
C THR A 78 13.12 11.25 1.69
N HIS A 79 12.33 10.68 0.77
CA HIS A 79 11.44 11.42 -0.13
C HIS A 79 9.96 11.25 0.23
N GLN A 80 9.64 10.98 1.48
CA GLN A 80 8.25 10.82 1.91
C GLN A 80 7.39 12.07 1.67
N ASP A 81 7.98 13.25 1.58
CA ASP A 81 7.25 14.49 1.30
C ASP A 81 6.65 14.50 -0.11
N TRP A 82 7.32 13.89 -1.09
CA TRP A 82 6.74 13.70 -2.42
C TRP A 82 5.49 12.82 -2.38
N THR A 83 5.54 11.76 -1.58
CA THR A 83 4.41 10.84 -1.41
C THR A 83 3.24 11.51 -0.70
N ARG A 84 3.51 12.40 0.26
CA ARG A 84 2.46 13.15 0.97
C ARG A 84 1.62 14.03 0.06
N ALA A 85 2.16 14.50 -1.05
CA ALA A 85 1.41 15.29 -2.03
C ALA A 85 0.24 14.52 -2.65
N PHE A 86 0.26 13.17 -2.57
CA PHE A 86 -0.81 12.30 -3.06
C PHE A 86 -1.80 11.87 -1.97
N LEU A 87 -1.60 12.29 -0.73
CA LEU A 87 -2.58 12.09 0.33
C LEU A 87 -3.69 13.12 0.17
N ALA A 88 -4.93 12.65 0.26
CA ALA A 88 -6.07 13.54 0.21
C ALA A 88 -6.04 14.55 1.37
N ALA A 89 -6.36 15.80 1.08
CA ALA A 89 -6.57 16.80 2.12
C ALA A 89 -7.80 16.40 2.95
N PRO A 90 -7.78 16.60 4.29
CA PRO A 90 -8.94 16.34 5.11
C PRO A 90 -10.15 17.15 4.61
N THR A 91 -11.28 16.48 4.40
CA THR A 91 -12.54 17.12 4.02
C THR A 91 -13.59 16.94 5.13
N VAL A 92 -14.60 17.79 5.14
CA VAL A 92 -15.72 17.69 6.10
C VAL A 92 -16.60 16.47 5.79
N LEU A 93 -16.66 16.09 4.51
CA LEU A 93 -17.40 14.92 4.06
C LEU A 93 -16.42 13.82 3.65
N GLY A 94 -16.70 12.61 4.10
CA GLY A 94 -15.93 11.43 3.74
C GLY A 94 -16.86 10.23 3.60
N VAL A 95 -16.39 9.22 2.88
CA VAL A 95 -17.06 7.92 2.78
C VAL A 95 -16.43 6.99 3.80
N ILE A 96 -17.27 6.40 4.67
CA ILE A 96 -16.84 5.39 5.65
C ILE A 96 -17.27 4.04 5.11
N ASP A 97 -16.30 3.17 4.92
CA ASP A 97 -16.55 1.76 4.64
C ASP A 97 -16.06 0.89 5.80
N THR A 98 -16.77 -0.18 6.06
CA THR A 98 -16.43 -1.12 7.13
C THR A 98 -16.21 -2.51 6.56
N TYR A 99 -15.08 -3.09 6.89
CA TYR A 99 -14.73 -4.44 6.49
C TYR A 99 -14.50 -5.34 7.70
N GLY A 100 -15.16 -6.52 7.72
CA GLY A 100 -14.97 -7.50 8.78
C GLY A 100 -13.68 -8.29 8.57
N ILE A 101 -12.80 -8.28 9.58
CA ILE A 101 -11.56 -9.06 9.59
C ILE A 101 -11.75 -10.25 10.53
N GLU A 102 -11.71 -11.47 9.96
CA GLU A 102 -11.71 -12.70 10.73
C GLU A 102 -10.30 -12.95 11.28
N LEU A 103 -10.18 -12.98 12.62
CA LEU A 103 -8.92 -13.20 13.32
C LEU A 103 -8.75 -14.67 13.74
N ILE A 104 -9.84 -15.33 14.09
CA ILE A 104 -9.87 -16.75 14.39
C ILE A 104 -11.11 -17.41 13.80
N HIS A 105 -11.01 -18.69 13.52
CA HIS A 105 -12.16 -19.45 13.04
C HIS A 105 -13.26 -19.50 14.13
N PRO A 106 -14.54 -19.28 13.78
CA PRO A 106 -15.64 -19.21 14.75
C PRO A 106 -15.76 -20.39 15.72
N ILE A 107 -15.35 -21.59 15.30
CA ILE A 107 -15.35 -22.81 16.13
C ILE A 107 -14.39 -22.71 17.32
N ARG A 108 -13.44 -21.78 17.29
CA ARG A 108 -12.45 -21.54 18.35
C ARG A 108 -12.81 -20.42 19.31
N GLU A 109 -13.99 -19.83 19.14
CA GLU A 109 -14.47 -18.78 20.02
C GLU A 109 -14.49 -19.22 21.50
N GLY A 110 -13.98 -18.36 22.37
CA GLY A 110 -13.96 -18.60 23.83
C GLY A 110 -12.93 -19.62 24.33
N ARG A 111 -12.12 -20.20 23.46
CA ARG A 111 -11.12 -21.20 23.86
C ARG A 111 -9.83 -20.60 24.44
N SER A 112 -9.59 -19.32 24.24
CA SER A 112 -8.44 -18.60 24.77
C SER A 112 -8.84 -17.37 25.54
N PRO A 113 -8.32 -17.15 26.75
CA PRO A 113 -8.56 -15.92 27.50
C PRO A 113 -7.91 -14.70 26.82
N GLN A 114 -6.99 -14.91 25.90
CA GLN A 114 -6.33 -13.86 25.13
C GLN A 114 -6.98 -13.62 23.76
N GLN A 115 -8.21 -14.11 23.56
CA GLN A 115 -8.93 -13.93 22.31
C GLN A 115 -9.08 -12.45 21.97
N ILE A 116 -8.65 -12.06 20.76
CA ILE A 116 -8.85 -10.73 20.22
C ILE A 116 -10.11 -10.74 19.35
N GLY A 117 -11.00 -9.77 19.60
CA GLY A 117 -12.24 -9.65 18.87
C GLY A 117 -13.38 -10.49 19.45
N ARG A 118 -14.57 -10.26 18.90
CA ARG A 118 -15.82 -10.91 19.31
C ARG A 118 -16.52 -11.49 18.09
N LYS A 119 -17.43 -12.41 18.34
CA LYS A 119 -18.31 -12.94 17.30
C LYS A 119 -19.27 -11.85 16.83
N GLY A 120 -19.37 -11.68 15.54
CA GLY A 120 -20.27 -10.71 14.92
C GLY A 120 -20.60 -11.08 13.49
N LEU A 121 -21.67 -10.50 12.96
CA LEU A 121 -22.11 -10.68 11.59
C LEU A 121 -21.41 -9.63 10.70
N SER A 122 -20.77 -10.11 9.63
CA SER A 122 -20.18 -9.26 8.59
C SER A 122 -20.46 -9.89 7.22
N ASN A 123 -21.03 -9.11 6.31
CA ASN A 123 -21.37 -9.56 4.96
C ASN A 123 -22.11 -10.92 4.93
N HIS A 124 -23.17 -11.01 5.75
CA HIS A 124 -24.01 -12.22 5.90
C HIS A 124 -23.28 -13.46 6.46
N ARG A 125 -22.05 -13.31 6.98
CA ARG A 125 -21.26 -14.38 7.57
C ARG A 125 -20.89 -14.07 9.00
N TRP A 126 -20.96 -15.07 9.88
CA TRP A 126 -20.47 -14.96 11.24
C TRP A 126 -18.95 -15.07 11.25
N ILE A 127 -18.31 -14.09 11.85
CA ILE A 127 -16.85 -14.04 12.06
C ILE A 127 -16.51 -13.78 13.52
N VAL A 128 -15.35 -14.21 13.96
CA VAL A 128 -14.75 -13.80 15.23
C VAL A 128 -13.55 -12.93 14.94
N GLY A 129 -13.66 -11.65 15.23
CA GLY A 129 -12.61 -10.69 14.88
C GLY A 129 -13.01 -9.26 15.17
N GLY A 130 -12.60 -8.36 14.30
CA GLY A 130 -12.87 -6.93 14.38
C GLY A 130 -13.43 -6.39 13.06
N LYS A 131 -13.84 -5.14 13.08
CA LYS A 131 -14.19 -4.39 11.88
C LYS A 131 -13.14 -3.31 11.63
N LEU A 132 -12.61 -3.30 10.42
CA LEU A 132 -11.80 -2.19 9.92
C LEU A 132 -12.74 -1.12 9.38
N CYS A 133 -12.61 0.10 9.85
CA CYS A 133 -13.30 1.26 9.29
C CYS A 133 -12.30 2.02 8.41
N LEU A 134 -12.66 2.19 7.14
CA LEU A 134 -11.91 3.01 6.20
C LEU A 134 -12.66 4.32 6.00
N LEU A 135 -11.98 5.43 6.20
CA LEU A 135 -12.48 6.75 5.87
C LEU A 135 -11.79 7.24 4.61
N LEU A 136 -12.57 7.49 3.58
CA LEU A 136 -12.12 8.06 2.32
C LEU A 136 -12.60 9.52 2.21
N ASN A 137 -11.70 10.41 1.85
CA ASN A 137 -11.98 11.82 1.59
C ASN A 137 -12.22 12.04 0.10
#